data_52b7d3bdc231fce03dda09ab12a5e001
#
_entry.id   52b7d3bdc231fce03dda09ab12a5e001
#
_cell.length_a   1.000
_cell.length_b   1.000
_cell.length_c   1.000
_cell.angle_alpha   90.00
_cell.angle_beta   90.00
_cell.angle_gamma   90.00
#
_symmetry.space_group_name_H-M   'P 1'
#
loop_
_entity.id
_entity.type
_entity.pdbx_description
1 polymer ?
#
loop_
_entity_poly.entity_id
_entity_poly.type
_entity_poly.pdbx_seq_one_letter_code
_entity_poly.pdbx_strand_id
1 'polypeptide(L)'
;MPAHILKLDEMWTFVGRKKNKVWLWLAVERATRQIVAWTLGCRGEATCWHLWAALPVPYQHNTWYFTDEWSAYAAVLPTVRHCPSPKGSGETSIVEAIKYSGKSTRVFASDSL
;
A
#
# COMPACT_ATOMS: atom_id res chain seq x y z
N MET A 1 -7.26 14.42 16.45
CA MET A 1 -6.99 14.47 15.00
C MET A 1 -5.80 13.59 14.65
N PRO A 2 -5.88 12.79 13.61
CA PRO A 2 -4.71 12.04 13.17
C PRO A 2 -3.69 12.98 12.56
N ALA A 3 -2.41 12.69 12.78
CA ALA A 3 -1.33 13.46 12.17
C ALA A 3 -1.20 13.16 10.67
N HIS A 4 -1.52 11.93 10.29
CA HIS A 4 -1.39 11.49 8.91
C HIS A 4 -2.56 10.60 8.52
N ILE A 5 -2.84 10.57 7.24
CA ILE A 5 -3.81 9.64 6.67
C ILE A 5 -3.10 8.91 5.55
N LEU A 6 -3.02 7.59 5.65
CA LEU A 6 -2.40 6.77 4.64
C LEU A 6 -3.46 5.94 3.91
N LYS A 7 -3.26 5.77 2.62
CA LYS A 7 -3.98 4.80 1.82
C LYS A 7 -3.04 3.64 1.52
N LEU A 8 -3.42 2.44 1.93
CA LEU A 8 -2.65 1.24 1.65
C LEU A 8 -3.36 0.42 0.60
N ASP A 9 -2.60 -0.12 -0.33
CA ASP A 9 -3.16 -0.96 -1.38
C ASP A 9 -2.09 -1.94 -1.84
N GLU A 10 -2.54 -3.00 -2.49
CA GLU A 10 -1.65 -3.97 -3.09
C GLU A 10 -2.05 -4.19 -4.55
N MET A 11 -1.07 -4.44 -5.39
CA MET A 11 -1.29 -4.75 -6.78
C MET A 11 -0.26 -5.78 -7.22
N TRP A 12 -0.62 -6.64 -8.16
CA TRP A 12 0.36 -7.58 -8.67
C TRP A 12 1.07 -7.01 -9.89
N THR A 13 2.30 -7.44 -10.05
CA THR A 13 3.16 -7.04 -11.15
C THR A 13 4.03 -8.23 -11.55
N PHE A 14 4.82 -8.06 -12.58
CA PHE A 14 5.74 -9.11 -13.00
C PHE A 14 7.18 -8.70 -12.71
N VAL A 15 7.97 -9.68 -12.28
CA VAL A 15 9.39 -9.49 -12.03
C VAL A 15 10.13 -10.23 -13.14
N GLY A 16 10.85 -9.48 -13.99
CA GLY A 16 11.55 -10.07 -15.11
C GLY A 16 10.59 -10.60 -16.16
N ARG A 17 10.27 -11.87 -16.07
CA ARG A 17 9.38 -12.52 -17.03
C ARG A 17 7.94 -12.49 -16.53
N LYS A 18 6.97 -12.52 -17.46
CA LYS A 18 5.56 -12.43 -17.13
C LYS A 18 5.07 -13.48 -16.15
N LYS A 19 5.66 -14.64 -16.13
CA LYS A 19 5.24 -15.71 -15.22
C LYS A 19 5.72 -15.50 -13.78
N ASN A 20 6.60 -14.54 -13.54
CA ASN A 20 7.11 -14.26 -12.21
C ASN A 20 6.28 -13.15 -11.56
N LYS A 21 5.06 -13.48 -11.21
CA LYS A 21 4.11 -12.53 -10.63
C LYS A 21 4.43 -12.32 -9.15
N VAL A 22 4.53 -11.06 -8.74
CA VAL A 22 4.67 -10.69 -7.34
C VAL A 22 3.67 -9.59 -7.01
N TRP A 23 3.42 -9.40 -5.72
CA TRP A 23 2.54 -8.36 -5.25
C TRP A 23 3.36 -7.19 -4.75
N LEU A 24 3.00 -5.99 -5.21
CA LEU A 24 3.58 -4.73 -4.75
C LEU A 24 2.58 -4.10 -3.78
N TRP A 25 3.05 -3.84 -2.57
CA TRP A 25 2.25 -3.21 -1.52
C TRP A 25 2.75 -1.79 -1.33
N LEU A 26 1.81 -0.84 -1.30
CA LEU A 26 2.12 0.58 -1.22
C LEU A 26 1.41 1.22 -0.05
N ALA A 27 2.07 2.19 0.57
CA ALA A 27 1.45 3.10 1.52
C ALA A 27 1.65 4.51 0.98
N VAL A 28 0.55 5.22 0.76
CA VAL A 28 0.57 6.54 0.15
C VAL A 28 0.00 7.55 1.13
N GLU A 29 0.71 8.63 1.38
CA GLU A 29 0.19 9.72 2.18
C GLU A 29 -0.85 10.50 1.38
N ARG A 30 -2.06 10.59 1.94
CA ARG A 30 -3.19 11.17 1.24
C ARG A 30 -2.99 12.63 0.91
N ALA A 31 -2.45 13.39 1.85
CA ALA A 31 -2.32 14.84 1.68
C ALA A 31 -1.33 15.21 0.58
N THR A 32 -0.22 14.51 0.50
CA THR A 32 0.85 14.83 -0.45
C THR A 32 0.87 13.91 -1.65
N ARG A 33 0.15 12.79 -1.57
CA ARG A 33 0.14 11.74 -2.59
C ARG A 33 1.51 11.11 -2.81
N GLN A 34 2.35 11.14 -1.79
CA GLN A 34 3.67 10.54 -1.85
C GLN A 34 3.63 9.12 -1.31
N ILE A 35 4.39 8.25 -1.96
CA ILE A 35 4.59 6.90 -1.45
C ILE A 35 5.57 6.98 -0.29
N VAL A 36 5.11 6.58 0.90
CA VAL A 36 5.94 6.65 2.11
C VAL A 36 6.55 5.31 2.47
N ALA A 37 6.02 4.22 1.91
CA ALA A 37 6.59 2.89 2.11
C ALA A 37 6.09 1.96 1.02
N TRP A 38 6.86 0.93 0.71
CA TRP A 38 6.46 -0.10 -0.22
C TRP A 38 7.23 -1.38 0.07
N THR A 39 6.68 -2.50 -0.36
CA THR A 39 7.36 -3.78 -0.27
C THR A 39 6.84 -4.71 -1.35
N LEU A 40 7.61 -5.74 -1.64
CA LEU A 40 7.25 -6.77 -2.61
C LEU A 40 7.11 -8.11 -1.90
N GLY A 41 6.20 -8.93 -2.39
CA GLY A 41 6.03 -10.26 -1.83
C GLY A 41 4.75 -10.92 -2.32
N CYS A 42 4.15 -11.73 -1.45
CA CYS A 42 2.87 -12.36 -1.73
C CYS A 42 1.73 -11.45 -1.24
N ARG A 43 0.50 -11.86 -1.48
CA ARG A 43 -0.67 -11.11 -1.03
C ARG A 43 -1.10 -11.49 0.39
N GLY A 44 -0.18 -12.00 1.19
CA GLY A 44 -0.51 -12.51 2.49
C GLY A 44 -0.14 -11.59 3.63
N GLU A 45 -0.50 -12.04 4.81
CA GLU A 45 -0.29 -11.31 6.05
C GLU A 45 1.19 -11.01 6.30
N ALA A 46 2.07 -11.95 5.97
CA ALA A 46 3.51 -11.76 6.18
C ALA A 46 4.04 -10.54 5.42
N THR A 47 3.58 -10.36 4.18
CA THR A 47 4.01 -9.21 3.39
C THR A 47 3.39 -7.93 3.93
N CYS A 48 2.18 -7.99 4.45
CA CYS A 48 1.56 -6.84 5.12
C CYS A 48 2.38 -6.42 6.34
N TRP A 49 2.89 -7.37 7.11
CA TRP A 49 3.81 -7.05 8.21
C TRP A 49 5.09 -6.38 7.72
N HIS A 50 5.61 -6.81 6.57
CA HIS A 50 6.79 -6.16 5.99
C HIS A 50 6.49 -4.71 5.60
N LEU A 51 5.31 -4.46 5.05
CA LEU A 51 4.91 -3.09 4.74
C LEU A 51 4.81 -2.25 6.02
N TRP A 52 4.18 -2.78 7.06
CA TRP A 52 4.08 -2.10 8.34
C TRP A 52 5.47 -1.74 8.88
N ALA A 53 6.39 -2.70 8.84
CA ALA A 53 7.76 -2.48 9.32
C ALA A 53 8.52 -1.47 8.48
N ALA A 54 8.17 -1.33 7.21
CA ALA A 54 8.80 -0.37 6.31
C ALA A 54 8.29 1.06 6.52
N LEU A 55 7.16 1.24 7.19
CA LEU A 55 6.64 2.58 7.46
C LEU A 55 7.59 3.33 8.38
N PRO A 56 7.94 4.58 8.04
CA PRO A 56 8.66 5.44 8.99
C PRO A 56 7.88 5.56 10.30
N VAL A 57 8.61 5.68 11.41
CA VAL A 57 8.01 5.67 12.73
C VAL A 57 6.83 6.65 12.88
N PRO A 58 6.89 7.90 12.36
CA PRO A 58 5.75 8.80 12.48
C PRO A 58 4.46 8.26 11.87
N TYR A 59 4.57 7.37 10.87
CA TYR A 59 3.39 6.80 10.23
C TYR A 59 2.88 5.55 10.94
N GLN A 60 3.55 5.10 11.98
CA GLN A 60 3.09 3.99 12.81
C GLN A 60 2.28 4.47 14.01
N HIS A 61 2.23 5.78 14.23
CA HIS A 61 1.54 6.40 15.36
C HIS A 61 0.61 7.50 14.87
N ASN A 62 -0.53 7.63 15.53
CA ASN A 62 -1.49 8.70 15.27
C ASN A 62 -1.80 8.87 13.79
N THR A 63 -1.94 7.76 13.10
CA THR A 63 -2.16 7.72 11.65
C THR A 63 -3.38 6.84 11.39
N TRP A 64 -4.24 7.28 10.48
CA TRP A 64 -5.37 6.49 10.03
C TRP A 64 -4.99 5.79 8.73
N TYR A 65 -5.37 4.51 8.62
CA TYR A 65 -5.00 3.64 7.51
C TYR A 65 -6.25 3.24 6.75
N PHE A 66 -6.41 3.77 5.56
CA PHE A 66 -7.52 3.43 4.68
C PHE A 66 -7.09 2.30 3.75
N THR A 67 -7.84 1.23 3.72
CA THR A 67 -7.55 0.04 2.93
C THR A 67 -8.83 -0.48 2.31
N ASP A 68 -8.71 -1.46 1.41
CA ASP A 68 -9.88 -2.26 1.05
C ASP A 68 -10.14 -3.28 2.16
N GLU A 69 -11.07 -4.20 1.94
CA GLU A 69 -11.47 -5.16 2.97
C GLU A 69 -10.63 -6.43 2.96
N TRP A 70 -9.45 -6.41 2.37
CA TRP A 70 -8.58 -7.57 2.36
C TRP A 70 -8.14 -7.91 3.79
N SER A 71 -8.32 -9.19 4.17
CA SER A 71 -8.18 -9.61 5.57
C SER A 71 -6.78 -9.41 6.15
N ALA A 72 -5.75 -9.41 5.31
CA ALA A 72 -4.38 -9.21 5.81
C ALA A 72 -4.23 -7.87 6.53
N TYR A 73 -4.90 -6.83 6.04
CA TYR A 73 -4.83 -5.53 6.69
C TYR A 73 -5.42 -5.55 8.10
N ALA A 74 -6.56 -6.23 8.24
CA ALA A 74 -7.20 -6.31 9.56
C ALA A 74 -6.34 -7.07 10.56
N ALA A 75 -5.55 -8.02 10.10
CA ALA A 75 -4.67 -8.80 10.96
C ALA A 75 -3.45 -8.03 11.45
N VAL A 76 -3.03 -7.00 10.72
CA VAL A 76 -1.77 -6.32 10.97
C VAL A 76 -1.96 -4.93 11.55
N LEU A 77 -2.92 -4.17 11.01
CA LEU A 77 -3.08 -2.75 11.34
C LEU A 77 -3.77 -2.56 12.69
N PRO A 78 -3.44 -1.46 13.39
CA PRO A 78 -4.15 -1.14 14.65
C PRO A 78 -5.65 -0.99 14.40
N THR A 79 -6.44 -1.78 15.09
CA THR A 79 -7.89 -1.86 14.86
C THR A 79 -8.57 -0.50 14.95
N VAL A 80 -8.18 0.30 15.95
CA VAL A 80 -8.85 1.58 16.21
C VAL A 80 -8.55 2.64 15.15
N ARG A 81 -7.53 2.42 14.33
CA ARG A 81 -7.13 3.37 13.29
C ARG A 81 -7.25 2.81 11.87
N HIS A 82 -7.68 1.57 11.75
CA HIS A 82 -7.88 0.93 10.45
C HIS A 82 -9.28 1.23 9.95
N CYS A 83 -9.37 1.77 8.74
CA CYS A 83 -10.63 2.16 8.10
C CYS A 83 -10.79 1.36 6.81
N PRO A 84 -11.31 0.13 6.89
CA PRO A 84 -11.54 -0.65 5.66
C PRO A 84 -12.73 -0.09 4.88
N SER A 85 -12.64 -0.14 3.56
CA SER A 85 -13.70 0.32 2.68
C SER A 85 -13.88 -0.67 1.54
N PRO A 86 -15.10 -0.83 1.01
CA PRO A 86 -15.29 -1.69 -0.14
C PRO A 86 -14.41 -1.28 -1.31
N LYS A 87 -13.95 -2.26 -2.06
CA LYS A 87 -13.15 -2.00 -3.25
C LYS A 87 -13.98 -1.17 -4.24
N GLY A 88 -13.31 -0.20 -4.87
CA GLY A 88 -13.98 0.69 -5.79
C GLY A 88 -14.46 1.99 -5.16
N SER A 89 -14.26 2.17 -3.86
CA SER A 89 -14.56 3.44 -3.22
C SER A 89 -13.58 4.51 -3.68
N GLY A 90 -13.92 5.78 -3.45
CA GLY A 90 -13.05 6.89 -3.83
C GLY A 90 -11.68 6.85 -3.16
N GLU A 91 -11.57 6.12 -2.06
CA GLU A 91 -10.31 6.04 -1.33
C GLU A 91 -9.23 5.28 -2.09
N THR A 92 -9.59 4.42 -3.04
CA THR A 92 -8.61 3.71 -3.84
C THR A 92 -8.08 4.53 -5.00
N SER A 93 -8.73 5.64 -5.35
CA SER A 93 -8.41 6.41 -6.54
C SER A 93 -6.99 7.00 -6.51
N ILE A 94 -6.47 7.30 -5.34
CA ILE A 94 -5.13 7.85 -5.21
C ILE A 94 -4.09 6.84 -5.71
N VAL A 95 -4.20 5.60 -5.26
CA VAL A 95 -3.28 4.55 -5.68
C VAL A 95 -3.48 4.20 -7.15
N GLU A 96 -4.73 4.17 -7.60
CA GLU A 96 -5.03 3.94 -9.02
C GLU A 96 -4.40 5.02 -9.90
N ALA A 97 -4.47 6.28 -9.49
CA ALA A 97 -3.85 7.36 -10.24
C ALA A 97 -2.34 7.19 -10.32
N ILE A 98 -1.72 6.73 -9.25
CA ILE A 98 -0.29 6.46 -9.24
C ILE A 98 0.05 5.33 -10.21
N LYS A 99 -0.76 4.29 -10.26
CA LYS A 99 -0.56 3.17 -11.19
C LYS A 99 -0.55 3.63 -12.64
N TYR A 100 -1.48 4.50 -12.99
CA TYR A 100 -1.66 4.89 -14.40
C TYR A 100 -0.78 6.04 -14.82
N SER A 101 -0.57 7.02 -13.96
CA SER A 101 0.22 8.19 -14.29
C SER A 101 1.68 7.98 -13.96
N GLY A 102 1.98 7.03 -13.12
CA GLY A 102 3.26 6.98 -12.49
C GLY A 102 4.31 6.26 -13.29
N LYS A 103 5.13 7.01 -13.94
CA LYS A 103 6.40 6.46 -14.36
C LYS A 103 7.12 5.86 -13.17
N SER A 104 6.90 6.40 -11.98
CA SER A 104 7.47 5.85 -10.77
C SER A 104 6.99 4.44 -10.48
N THR A 105 5.71 4.14 -10.73
CA THR A 105 5.21 2.78 -10.57
C THR A 105 5.88 1.84 -11.56
N ARG A 106 6.04 2.30 -12.77
CA ARG A 106 6.69 1.52 -13.80
C ARG A 106 8.16 1.28 -13.49
N VAL A 107 8.81 2.28 -12.93
CA VAL A 107 10.20 2.16 -12.50
C VAL A 107 10.33 1.09 -11.43
N PHE A 108 9.46 1.10 -10.42
CA PHE A 108 9.49 0.05 -9.41
C PHE A 108 9.29 -1.32 -10.02
N ALA A 109 8.38 -1.46 -10.96
CA ALA A 109 8.08 -2.74 -11.55
C ALA A 109 9.18 -3.26 -12.45
N SER A 110 9.87 -2.38 -13.16
CA SER A 110 10.85 -2.80 -14.17
C SER A 110 12.29 -2.62 -13.75
N ASP A 111 12.59 -1.60 -12.98
CA ASP A 111 13.97 -1.25 -12.69
C ASP A 111 14.46 -1.77 -11.35
N SER A 112 13.57 -1.96 -10.41
CA SER A 112 13.94 -2.50 -9.10
C SER A 112 14.11 -4.00 -9.12
N LEU A 113 13.71 -4.60 -10.18
CA LEU A 113 13.61 -6.04 -10.28
C LEU A 113 14.36 -6.55 -11.47
#